data_6f27792dcc1f863c87f631c259176e44
#
_entry.id   6f27792dcc1f863c87f631c259176e44
#
_cell.length_a   1.000
_cell.length_b   1.000
_cell.length_c   1.000
_cell.angle_alpha   90.00
_cell.angle_beta   90.00
_cell.angle_gamma   90.00
#
_symmetry.space_group_name_H-M   'P 1'
#
loop_
_entity.id
_entity.type
_entity.pdbx_description
1 polymer ?
#
loop_
_entity_poly.entity_id
_entity_poly.type
_entity_poly.pdbx_seq_one_letter_code
_entity_poly.pdbx_strand_id
1 'polypeptide(L)'
;AALLSTALVAVTNALTEDTIKEQQQIQLSKALNQVIPKARHDNALHRSCRLVTNSDALGTDEAQPFYVGTQNGEVTTVAIQTIAPNGYNGAIKVLIGMDATSHQVLGVRVLEHNETPGLGDKVSLRVSDWIRSFSGKTVTSKEDKRWAVKKDGGQFDQFTGATITPRAVVTAVKKAAWFVSQQQAALVNQPANCGGTS
;
A
#
# COMPACT_ATOMS: atom_id res chain seq x y z
N ALA A 1 -42.60 -13.88 -0.93
CA ALA A 1 -41.36 -14.26 -0.22
C ALA A 1 -40.11 -13.51 -0.75
N ALA A 2 -39.93 -13.38 -2.07
CA ALA A 2 -38.77 -12.72 -2.65
C ALA A 2 -38.65 -11.21 -2.29
N LEU A 3 -39.75 -10.47 -2.28
CA LEU A 3 -39.80 -9.04 -1.97
C LEU A 3 -39.42 -8.75 -0.51
N LEU A 4 -39.77 -9.60 0.44
CA LEU A 4 -39.44 -9.44 1.85
C LEU A 4 -37.95 -9.69 2.10
N SER A 5 -37.36 -10.68 1.44
CA SER A 5 -35.92 -10.95 1.57
C SER A 5 -35.05 -9.83 0.96
N THR A 6 -35.46 -9.30 -0.20
CA THR A 6 -34.74 -8.18 -0.84
C THR A 6 -34.84 -6.90 -0.01
N ALA A 7 -36.00 -6.60 0.57
CA ALA A 7 -36.17 -5.45 1.46
C ALA A 7 -35.33 -5.57 2.73
N LEU A 8 -35.27 -6.76 3.34
CA LEU A 8 -34.43 -7.00 4.52
C LEU A 8 -32.94 -6.78 4.24
N VAL A 9 -32.45 -7.30 3.11
CA VAL A 9 -31.05 -7.10 2.69
C VAL A 9 -30.75 -5.63 2.41
N ALA A 10 -31.65 -4.92 1.73
CA ALA A 10 -31.47 -3.49 1.44
C ALA A 10 -31.43 -2.64 2.73
N VAL A 11 -32.32 -2.90 3.68
CA VAL A 11 -32.35 -2.20 4.98
C VAL A 11 -31.10 -2.52 5.79
N THR A 12 -30.67 -3.78 5.86
CA THR A 12 -29.45 -4.15 6.56
C THR A 12 -28.23 -3.48 5.95
N ASN A 13 -28.14 -3.45 4.62
CA ASN A 13 -27.03 -2.78 3.93
C ASN A 13 -27.02 -1.26 4.22
N ALA A 14 -28.17 -0.60 4.16
CA ALA A 14 -28.25 0.83 4.47
C ALA A 14 -27.90 1.16 5.92
N LEU A 15 -28.26 0.30 6.87
CA LEU A 15 -27.92 0.49 8.31
C LEU A 15 -26.46 0.21 8.64
N THR A 16 -25.76 -0.59 7.83
CA THR A 16 -24.37 -0.98 8.08
C THR A 16 -23.37 -0.18 7.26
N GLU A 17 -23.79 0.53 6.23
CA GLU A 17 -22.90 1.24 5.31
C GLU A 17 -22.00 2.27 6.02
N ASP A 18 -22.57 3.08 6.91
CA ASP A 18 -21.80 4.08 7.65
C ASP A 18 -20.80 3.43 8.61
N THR A 19 -21.20 2.36 9.28
CA THR A 19 -20.33 1.58 10.17
C THR A 19 -19.17 0.94 9.40
N ILE A 20 -19.44 0.41 8.20
CA ILE A 20 -18.42 -0.18 7.34
C ILE A 20 -17.43 0.89 6.88
N LYS A 21 -17.90 2.07 6.45
CA LYS A 21 -17.04 3.19 6.05
C LYS A 21 -16.15 3.67 7.21
N GLU A 22 -16.71 3.80 8.41
CA GLU A 22 -15.95 4.18 9.60
C GLU A 22 -14.86 3.16 9.92
N GLN A 23 -15.18 1.87 9.91
CA GLN A 23 -14.22 0.79 10.13
C GLN A 23 -13.11 0.77 9.06
N GLN A 24 -13.44 1.01 7.80
CA GLN A 24 -12.46 1.11 6.73
C GLN A 24 -11.51 2.30 6.94
N GLN A 25 -12.01 3.45 7.37
CA GLN A 25 -11.17 4.62 7.69
C GLN A 25 -10.24 4.35 8.88
N ILE A 26 -10.73 3.68 9.91
CA ILE A 26 -9.92 3.28 11.07
C ILE A 26 -8.79 2.33 10.63
N GLN A 27 -9.10 1.33 9.82
CA GLN A 27 -8.11 0.38 9.29
C GLN A 27 -7.07 1.07 8.40
N LEU A 28 -7.50 1.97 7.52
CA LEU A 28 -6.61 2.77 6.68
C LEU A 28 -5.69 3.65 7.53
N SER A 29 -6.23 4.38 8.51
CA SER A 29 -5.44 5.22 9.41
C SER A 29 -4.42 4.40 10.20
N LYS A 30 -4.80 3.21 10.64
CA LYS A 30 -3.89 2.28 11.31
C LYS A 30 -2.77 1.82 10.37
N ALA A 31 -3.08 1.45 9.14
CA ALA A 31 -2.09 1.04 8.14
C ALA A 31 -1.13 2.18 7.79
N LEU A 32 -1.64 3.39 7.58
CA LEU A 32 -0.83 4.59 7.31
C LEU A 32 0.15 4.86 8.47
N ASN A 33 -0.32 4.80 9.72
CA ASN A 33 0.54 4.97 10.90
C ASN A 33 1.56 3.84 11.11
N GLN A 34 1.36 2.68 10.49
CA GLN A 34 2.33 1.58 10.50
C GLN A 34 3.43 1.75 9.46
N VAL A 35 3.18 2.44 8.35
CA VAL A 35 4.17 2.68 7.29
C VAL A 35 4.82 4.07 7.41
N ILE A 36 4.16 5.03 8.06
CA ILE A 36 4.68 6.35 8.37
C ILE A 36 4.65 6.55 9.89
N PRO A 37 5.80 6.65 10.55
CA PRO A 37 5.86 6.88 12.00
C PRO A 37 5.17 8.18 12.39
N LYS A 38 4.37 8.17 13.47
CA LYS A 38 3.64 9.35 13.98
C LYS A 38 4.56 10.53 14.33
N ALA A 39 5.80 10.28 14.70
CA ALA A 39 6.78 11.31 14.99
C ALA A 39 7.23 12.11 13.76
N ARG A 40 6.84 11.68 12.56
CA ARG A 40 7.29 12.27 11.29
C ARG A 40 6.21 13.08 10.57
N HIS A 41 5.04 13.22 11.13
CA HIS A 41 3.97 14.04 10.60
C HIS A 41 3.05 14.56 11.71
N ASP A 42 2.45 15.72 11.48
CA ASP A 42 1.47 16.36 12.38
C ASP A 42 0.08 16.52 11.74
N ASN A 43 -0.05 16.20 10.46
CA ASN A 43 -1.33 16.26 9.73
C ASN A 43 -2.10 14.94 9.77
N ALA A 44 -3.38 15.00 9.44
CA ALA A 44 -4.23 13.83 9.25
C ALA A 44 -3.96 13.21 7.86
N LEU A 45 -3.12 12.17 7.80
CA LEU A 45 -2.66 11.53 6.55
C LEU A 45 -3.81 11.16 5.61
N HIS A 46 -4.89 10.59 6.13
CA HIS A 46 -6.04 10.16 5.32
C HIS A 46 -6.73 11.31 4.57
N ARG A 47 -6.64 12.56 5.09
CA ARG A 47 -7.19 13.75 4.44
C ARG A 47 -6.29 14.32 3.35
N SER A 48 -5.04 13.90 3.30
CA SER A 48 -4.08 14.33 2.29
C SER A 48 -4.12 13.52 0.99
N CYS A 49 -5.10 12.65 0.85
CA CYS A 49 -5.20 11.67 -0.22
C CYS A 49 -5.35 12.29 -1.62
N ARG A 50 -4.55 11.83 -2.56
CA ARG A 50 -4.61 12.14 -3.99
C ARG A 50 -4.70 10.85 -4.78
N LEU A 51 -5.48 10.85 -5.86
CA LEU A 51 -5.58 9.70 -6.78
C LEU A 51 -4.51 9.80 -7.86
N VAL A 52 -3.76 8.75 -8.04
CA VAL A 52 -2.66 8.65 -8.99
C VAL A 52 -2.84 7.43 -9.88
N THR A 53 -2.66 7.59 -11.19
CA THR A 53 -2.70 6.51 -12.17
C THR A 53 -1.34 6.34 -12.83
N ASN A 54 -0.83 5.12 -12.83
CA ASN A 54 0.32 4.69 -13.63
C ASN A 54 0.35 3.15 -13.62
N SER A 55 -0.16 2.52 -14.66
CA SER A 55 -0.32 1.06 -14.69
C SER A 55 0.99 0.30 -14.59
N ASP A 56 2.07 0.78 -15.22
CA ASP A 56 3.39 0.12 -15.13
C ASP A 56 3.98 0.18 -13.71
N ALA A 57 3.87 1.34 -13.06
CA ALA A 57 4.42 1.54 -11.72
C ALA A 57 3.55 0.96 -10.61
N LEU A 58 2.22 1.04 -10.76
CA LEU A 58 1.27 0.71 -9.70
C LEU A 58 0.54 -0.63 -9.91
N GLY A 59 0.83 -1.32 -11.01
CA GLY A 59 0.34 -2.68 -11.29
C GLY A 59 -1.16 -2.77 -11.58
N THR A 60 -1.81 -1.64 -11.85
CA THR A 60 -3.23 -1.56 -12.18
C THR A 60 -3.52 -0.29 -12.99
N ASP A 61 -4.55 -0.33 -13.84
CA ASP A 61 -5.07 0.84 -14.55
C ASP A 61 -5.97 1.72 -13.65
N GLU A 62 -6.40 1.20 -12.52
CA GLU A 62 -7.20 1.95 -11.56
C GLU A 62 -6.33 2.96 -10.78
N ALA A 63 -6.93 4.12 -10.49
CA ALA A 63 -6.29 5.15 -9.68
C ALA A 63 -5.99 4.62 -8.27
N GLN A 64 -4.77 4.86 -7.79
CA GLN A 64 -4.31 4.44 -6.48
C GLN A 64 -4.11 5.63 -5.55
N PRO A 65 -4.46 5.50 -4.26
CA PRO A 65 -4.27 6.56 -3.27
C PRO A 65 -2.79 6.87 -3.02
N PHE A 66 -2.47 8.16 -3.02
CA PHE A 66 -1.19 8.73 -2.60
C PHE A 66 -1.42 9.70 -1.44
N TYR A 67 -0.66 9.59 -0.38
CA TYR A 67 -0.79 10.38 0.84
C TYR A 67 0.47 11.19 1.11
N VAL A 68 0.30 12.37 1.71
CA VAL A 68 1.39 13.27 2.05
C VAL A 68 1.38 13.53 3.55
N GLY A 69 2.49 13.23 4.20
CA GLY A 69 2.75 13.59 5.59
C GLY A 69 3.54 14.90 5.66
N THR A 70 3.02 15.83 6.45
CA THR A 70 3.69 17.12 6.71
C THR A 70 4.00 17.27 8.18
N GLN A 71 5.06 18.00 8.48
CA GLN A 71 5.42 18.43 9.82
C GLN A 71 5.79 19.90 9.78
N ASN A 72 5.12 20.74 10.58
CA ASN A 72 5.28 22.20 10.56
C ASN A 72 5.06 22.81 9.16
N GLY A 73 4.17 22.23 8.36
CA GLY A 73 3.86 22.66 7.00
C GLY A 73 4.82 22.17 5.91
N GLU A 74 5.91 21.51 6.26
CA GLU A 74 6.86 20.93 5.31
C GLU A 74 6.55 19.44 5.05
N VAL A 75 6.72 19.00 3.80
CA VAL A 75 6.54 17.60 3.42
C VAL A 75 7.71 16.76 3.94
N THR A 76 7.42 15.82 4.81
CA THR A 76 8.42 14.94 5.44
C THR A 76 8.33 13.50 4.99
N THR A 77 7.12 13.05 4.65
CA THR A 77 6.84 11.65 4.28
C THR A 77 5.77 11.58 3.21
N VAL A 78 5.76 10.49 2.48
CA VAL A 78 4.70 10.16 1.53
C VAL A 78 4.33 8.68 1.67
N ALA A 79 3.11 8.33 1.29
CA ALA A 79 2.72 6.93 1.16
C ALA A 79 1.96 6.70 -0.14
N ILE A 80 2.12 5.53 -0.73
CA ILE A 80 1.41 5.14 -1.95
C ILE A 80 0.87 3.72 -1.83
N GLN A 81 -0.35 3.52 -2.33
CA GLN A 81 -0.91 2.21 -2.55
C GLN A 81 -0.50 1.70 -3.93
N THR A 82 -0.18 0.44 -4.01
CA THR A 82 0.15 -0.27 -5.26
C THR A 82 -0.45 -1.65 -5.26
N ILE A 83 -0.58 -2.23 -6.43
CA ILE A 83 -1.06 -3.60 -6.62
C ILE A 83 0.09 -4.46 -7.14
N ALA A 84 0.32 -5.61 -6.50
CA ALA A 84 1.13 -6.68 -7.05
C ALA A 84 0.17 -7.64 -7.79
N PRO A 85 0.06 -7.55 -9.12
CA PRO A 85 -0.98 -8.29 -9.86
C PRO A 85 -0.69 -9.79 -9.96
N ASN A 86 0.58 -10.16 -9.80
CA ASN A 86 1.08 -11.51 -10.04
C ASN A 86 1.33 -12.29 -8.74
N GLY A 87 0.48 -12.13 -7.73
CA GLY A 87 0.46 -13.02 -6.57
C GLY A 87 0.08 -14.45 -6.99
N TYR A 88 0.32 -15.43 -6.13
CA TYR A 88 0.02 -16.82 -6.45
C TYR A 88 -1.51 -17.05 -6.58
N ASN A 89 -2.28 -16.45 -5.68
CA ASN A 89 -3.74 -16.59 -5.65
C ASN A 89 -4.45 -15.25 -5.91
N GLY A 90 -3.92 -14.48 -6.85
CA GLY A 90 -4.48 -13.21 -7.28
C GLY A 90 -3.67 -11.98 -6.88
N ALA A 91 -4.27 -10.83 -7.06
CA ALA A 91 -3.63 -9.54 -6.79
C ALA A 91 -3.45 -9.30 -5.28
N ILE A 92 -2.34 -8.65 -4.93
CA ILE A 92 -2.01 -8.28 -3.55
C ILE A 92 -1.96 -6.75 -3.47
N LYS A 93 -2.75 -6.16 -2.57
CA LYS A 93 -2.78 -4.72 -2.33
C LYS A 93 -1.75 -4.36 -1.28
N VAL A 94 -0.87 -3.42 -1.61
CA VAL A 94 0.28 -3.04 -0.79
C VAL A 94 0.29 -1.53 -0.55
N LEU A 95 0.60 -1.13 0.67
CA LEU A 95 0.83 0.27 1.07
C LEU A 95 2.30 0.46 1.42
N ILE A 96 2.93 1.50 0.87
CA ILE A 96 4.34 1.82 1.04
C ILE A 96 4.46 3.22 1.63
N GLY A 97 5.15 3.36 2.76
CA GLY A 97 5.55 4.64 3.33
C GLY A 97 7.01 4.95 3.00
N MET A 98 7.30 6.20 2.64
CA MET A 98 8.63 6.65 2.24
C MET A 98 8.98 7.98 2.88
N ASP A 99 10.27 8.17 3.12
CA ASP A 99 10.84 9.47 3.47
C ASP A 99 10.84 10.39 2.24
N ALA A 100 10.33 11.61 2.39
CA ALA A 100 10.19 12.53 1.27
C ALA A 100 11.52 13.10 0.75
N THR A 101 12.58 13.09 1.56
CA THR A 101 13.88 13.63 1.19
C THR A 101 14.83 12.57 0.66
N SER A 102 14.97 11.48 1.39
CA SER A 102 15.92 10.40 1.04
C SER A 102 15.31 9.35 0.11
N HIS A 103 13.98 9.34 -0.07
CA HIS A 103 13.21 8.30 -0.77
C HIS A 103 13.41 6.89 -0.17
N GLN A 104 13.86 6.82 1.07
CA GLN A 104 14.00 5.58 1.79
C GLN A 104 12.62 5.02 2.16
N VAL A 105 12.42 3.73 1.97
CA VAL A 105 11.22 3.03 2.43
C VAL A 105 11.22 3.00 3.95
N LEU A 106 10.20 3.60 4.56
CA LEU A 106 9.99 3.61 6.01
C LEU A 106 9.25 2.37 6.49
N GLY A 107 8.30 1.89 5.67
CA GLY A 107 7.55 0.70 5.97
C GLY A 107 6.69 0.25 4.79
N VAL A 108 6.36 -1.03 4.77
CA VAL A 108 5.46 -1.65 3.80
C VAL A 108 4.42 -2.48 4.55
N ARG A 109 3.17 -2.43 4.11
CA ARG A 109 2.09 -3.29 4.64
C ARG A 109 1.26 -3.85 3.51
N VAL A 110 0.93 -5.13 3.62
CA VAL A 110 -0.09 -5.76 2.79
C VAL A 110 -1.46 -5.42 3.38
N LEU A 111 -2.32 -4.80 2.57
CA LEU A 111 -3.68 -4.42 2.95
C LEU A 111 -4.67 -5.54 2.66
N GLU A 112 -4.53 -6.18 1.49
CA GLU A 112 -5.40 -7.25 1.03
C GLU A 112 -4.61 -8.31 0.27
N HIS A 113 -4.92 -9.57 0.47
CA HIS A 113 -4.41 -10.71 -0.29
C HIS A 113 -5.32 -11.93 -0.13
N ASN A 114 -5.23 -12.86 -1.09
CA ASN A 114 -5.90 -14.15 -1.05
C ASN A 114 -4.90 -15.32 -1.04
N GLU A 115 -3.66 -15.07 -0.60
CA GLU A 115 -2.60 -16.07 -0.59
C GLU A 115 -2.89 -17.23 0.36
N THR A 116 -2.36 -18.39 0.02
CA THR A 116 -2.60 -19.64 0.77
C THR A 116 -2.03 -19.55 2.20
N PRO A 117 -2.82 -19.87 3.23
CA PRO A 117 -2.35 -19.94 4.62
C PRO A 117 -1.16 -20.86 4.82
N GLY A 118 -0.18 -20.39 5.61
CA GLY A 118 1.08 -21.11 5.87
C GLY A 118 2.11 -21.04 4.75
N LEU A 119 1.76 -20.47 3.58
CA LEU A 119 2.63 -20.36 2.41
C LEU A 119 2.85 -18.89 2.03
N GLY A 120 2.03 -18.35 1.13
CA GLY A 120 2.13 -16.98 0.63
C GLY A 120 1.65 -15.91 1.62
N ASP A 121 0.79 -16.24 2.56
CA ASP A 121 0.26 -15.33 3.59
C ASP A 121 1.34 -14.73 4.52
N LYS A 122 2.56 -15.28 4.51
CA LYS A 122 3.75 -14.74 5.20
C LYS A 122 4.14 -13.32 4.75
N VAL A 123 3.59 -12.81 3.65
CA VAL A 123 3.73 -11.39 3.27
C VAL A 123 2.98 -10.47 4.22
N SER A 124 1.98 -10.97 4.94
CA SER A 124 1.22 -10.22 5.95
C SER A 124 1.97 -10.14 7.28
N LEU A 125 2.05 -8.94 7.86
CA LEU A 125 2.65 -8.73 9.18
C LEU A 125 1.97 -9.54 10.29
N ARG A 126 0.72 -9.95 10.10
CA ARG A 126 -0.01 -10.80 11.07
C ARG A 126 0.54 -12.22 11.13
N VAL A 127 1.25 -12.65 10.10
CA VAL A 127 1.75 -14.03 9.97
C VAL A 127 3.27 -14.09 10.15
N SER A 128 4.01 -13.11 9.62
CA SER A 128 5.48 -13.07 9.75
C SER A 128 6.02 -11.64 9.71
N ASP A 129 7.24 -11.45 10.20
CA ASP A 129 7.95 -10.16 10.14
C ASP A 129 8.62 -9.88 8.78
N TRP A 130 8.45 -10.76 7.78
CA TRP A 130 9.12 -10.63 6.48
C TRP A 130 8.92 -9.27 5.83
N ILE A 131 7.72 -8.72 5.90
CA ILE A 131 7.38 -7.42 5.30
C ILE A 131 8.16 -6.25 5.91
N ARG A 132 8.73 -6.40 7.11
CA ARG A 132 9.59 -5.40 7.73
C ARG A 132 10.97 -5.29 7.08
N SER A 133 11.37 -6.30 6.29
CA SER A 133 12.66 -6.32 5.58
C SER A 133 12.83 -5.20 4.55
N PHE A 134 11.75 -4.53 4.16
CA PHE A 134 11.77 -3.39 3.24
C PHE A 134 12.24 -2.09 3.91
N SER A 135 12.02 -1.94 5.21
CA SER A 135 12.34 -0.72 5.94
C SER A 135 13.84 -0.40 5.89
N GLY A 136 14.17 0.86 5.70
CA GLY A 136 15.54 1.34 5.60
C GLY A 136 16.19 1.15 4.22
N LYS A 137 15.49 0.60 3.24
CA LYS A 137 16.01 0.36 1.88
C LYS A 137 15.55 1.45 0.91
N THR A 138 16.39 1.73 -0.09
CA THR A 138 16.11 2.71 -1.15
C THR A 138 16.29 2.05 -2.51
N VAL A 139 15.36 2.30 -3.44
CA VAL A 139 15.48 1.93 -4.85
C VAL A 139 16.33 2.98 -5.55
N THR A 140 17.46 2.59 -6.13
CA THR A 140 18.42 3.52 -6.74
C THR A 140 18.28 3.63 -8.27
N SER A 141 17.62 2.68 -8.90
CA SER A 141 17.31 2.70 -10.33
C SER A 141 16.12 1.79 -10.66
N LYS A 142 15.54 1.96 -11.85
CA LYS A 142 14.46 1.09 -12.34
C LYS A 142 14.92 -0.38 -12.40
N GLU A 143 16.17 -0.63 -12.75
CA GLU A 143 16.78 -1.96 -12.89
C GLU A 143 17.58 -2.39 -11.64
N ASP A 144 17.34 -1.78 -10.47
CA ASP A 144 18.06 -2.12 -9.25
C ASP A 144 17.91 -3.62 -8.91
N LYS A 145 18.97 -4.39 -9.18
CA LYS A 145 18.98 -5.86 -9.05
C LYS A 145 18.88 -6.34 -7.60
N ARG A 146 19.20 -5.48 -6.63
CA ARG A 146 19.07 -5.81 -5.21
C ARG A 146 17.61 -6.01 -4.80
N TRP A 147 16.68 -5.39 -5.56
CA TRP A 147 15.24 -5.48 -5.34
C TRP A 147 14.63 -6.69 -6.06
N ALA A 148 15.08 -7.85 -5.62
CA ALA A 148 14.59 -9.17 -5.99
C ALA A 148 14.71 -10.11 -4.81
N VAL A 149 14.09 -11.28 -4.88
CA VAL A 149 14.31 -12.35 -3.88
C VAL A 149 15.71 -12.96 -4.05
N LYS A 150 16.28 -13.51 -2.98
CA LYS A 150 17.64 -14.09 -2.96
C LYS A 150 17.84 -15.15 -4.05
N LYS A 151 16.82 -15.95 -4.32
CA LYS A 151 16.85 -16.95 -5.41
C LYS A 151 17.11 -16.32 -6.78
N ASP A 152 16.71 -15.06 -6.98
CA ASP A 152 16.90 -14.30 -8.20
C ASP A 152 18.09 -13.32 -8.11
N GLY A 153 18.95 -13.46 -7.13
CA GLY A 153 20.15 -12.64 -6.90
C GLY A 153 19.90 -11.34 -6.13
N GLY A 154 18.72 -11.17 -5.54
CA GLY A 154 18.37 -9.98 -4.75
C GLY A 154 18.64 -10.11 -3.25
N GLN A 155 18.07 -9.21 -2.46
CA GLN A 155 18.33 -9.09 -1.02
C GLN A 155 17.18 -9.57 -0.12
N PHE A 156 16.02 -9.93 -0.69
CA PHE A 156 14.85 -10.36 0.08
C PHE A 156 14.74 -11.88 0.16
N ASP A 157 14.36 -12.40 1.32
CA ASP A 157 14.11 -13.82 1.46
C ASP A 157 12.88 -14.24 0.65
N GLN A 158 12.93 -15.40 0.03
CA GLN A 158 11.76 -16.09 -0.51
C GLN A 158 11.17 -17.03 0.56
N PHE A 159 9.92 -17.46 0.35
CA PHE A 159 9.29 -18.45 1.21
C PHE A 159 9.51 -19.85 0.65
N THR A 160 9.81 -20.81 1.52
CA THR A 160 9.88 -22.23 1.14
C THR A 160 8.51 -22.69 0.65
N GLY A 161 8.45 -23.18 -0.58
CA GLY A 161 7.21 -23.63 -1.23
C GLY A 161 6.31 -22.53 -1.77
N ALA A 162 6.68 -21.23 -1.62
CA ALA A 162 5.86 -20.10 -2.07
C ALA A 162 6.72 -18.93 -2.56
N THR A 163 7.52 -19.12 -3.60
CA THR A 163 8.42 -18.08 -4.13
C THR A 163 7.69 -17.00 -4.93
N ILE A 164 6.54 -17.31 -5.54
CA ILE A 164 5.79 -16.38 -6.41
C ILE A 164 5.35 -15.16 -5.62
N THR A 165 4.75 -15.34 -4.47
CA THR A 165 4.17 -14.28 -3.65
C THR A 165 5.19 -13.22 -3.21
N PRO A 166 6.32 -13.55 -2.55
CA PRO A 166 7.32 -12.54 -2.17
C PRO A 166 7.95 -11.88 -3.39
N ARG A 167 8.15 -12.60 -4.51
CA ARG A 167 8.65 -12.01 -5.77
C ARG A 167 7.68 -10.95 -6.29
N ALA A 168 6.38 -11.22 -6.29
CA ALA A 168 5.36 -10.27 -6.72
C ALA A 168 5.37 -9.00 -5.87
N VAL A 169 5.41 -9.14 -4.54
CA VAL A 169 5.43 -7.99 -3.60
C VAL A 169 6.71 -7.17 -3.77
N VAL A 170 7.90 -7.80 -3.83
CA VAL A 170 9.18 -7.09 -4.03
C VAL A 170 9.17 -6.29 -5.33
N THR A 171 8.67 -6.88 -6.42
CA THR A 171 8.59 -6.21 -7.72
C THR A 171 7.65 -5.01 -7.67
N ALA A 172 6.48 -5.14 -7.06
CA ALA A 172 5.51 -4.05 -6.94
C ALA A 172 6.06 -2.90 -6.08
N VAL A 173 6.67 -3.21 -4.93
CA VAL A 173 7.29 -2.19 -4.07
C VAL A 173 8.43 -1.47 -4.80
N LYS A 174 9.31 -2.19 -5.50
CA LYS A 174 10.38 -1.59 -6.30
C LYS A 174 9.85 -0.60 -7.32
N LYS A 175 8.87 -1.00 -8.13
CA LYS A 175 8.29 -0.16 -9.18
C LYS A 175 7.63 1.08 -8.61
N ALA A 176 6.80 0.93 -7.59
CA ALA A 176 6.10 2.04 -6.97
C ALA A 176 7.05 3.01 -6.25
N ALA A 177 8.04 2.50 -5.51
CA ALA A 177 9.03 3.34 -4.83
C ALA A 177 9.89 4.12 -5.82
N TRP A 178 10.31 3.49 -6.92
CA TRP A 178 11.02 4.19 -8.00
C TRP A 178 10.16 5.27 -8.64
N PHE A 179 8.91 4.97 -8.97
CA PHE A 179 7.96 5.94 -9.52
C PHE A 179 7.78 7.16 -8.60
N VAL A 180 7.56 6.93 -7.31
CA VAL A 180 7.43 8.01 -6.32
C VAL A 180 8.71 8.85 -6.27
N SER A 181 9.89 8.24 -6.24
CA SER A 181 11.14 8.99 -6.19
C SER A 181 11.35 9.91 -7.41
N GLN A 182 10.80 9.55 -8.56
CA GLN A 182 10.89 10.36 -9.78
C GLN A 182 9.78 11.41 -9.92
N GLN A 183 8.60 11.16 -9.37
CA GLN A 183 7.40 11.97 -9.58
C GLN A 183 6.92 12.70 -8.32
N GLN A 184 7.58 12.54 -7.17
CA GLN A 184 7.11 13.04 -5.87
C GLN A 184 6.75 14.52 -5.90
N ALA A 185 7.59 15.37 -6.48
CA ALA A 185 7.34 16.81 -6.54
C ALA A 185 6.02 17.15 -7.25
N ALA A 186 5.71 16.48 -8.36
CA ALA A 186 4.46 16.64 -9.09
C ALA A 186 3.27 16.08 -8.31
N LEU A 187 3.43 14.93 -7.68
CA LEU A 187 2.38 14.25 -6.91
C LEU A 187 1.99 15.04 -5.65
N VAL A 188 2.95 15.60 -4.94
CA VAL A 188 2.72 16.41 -3.73
C VAL A 188 1.95 17.68 -4.04
N ASN A 189 2.21 18.30 -5.20
CA ASN A 189 1.56 19.54 -5.62
C ASN A 189 0.14 19.35 -6.17
N GLN A 190 -0.32 18.12 -6.40
CA GLN A 190 -1.70 17.86 -6.78
C GLN A 190 -2.64 18.16 -5.60
N PRO A 191 -3.86 18.68 -5.86
CA PRO A 191 -4.85 18.84 -4.81
C PRO A 191 -5.31 17.49 -4.27
N ALA A 192 -5.67 17.43 -2.99
CA ALA A 192 -6.31 16.27 -2.40
C ALA A 192 -7.66 16.03 -3.10
N ASN A 193 -7.86 14.84 -3.68
CA ASN A 193 -9.01 14.55 -4.53
C ASN A 193 -9.58 13.12 -4.36
N CYS A 194 -9.20 12.39 -3.31
CA CYS A 194 -9.71 11.05 -3.06
C CYS A 194 -11.15 11.04 -2.55
N GLY A 195 -12.06 11.81 -3.18
CA GLY A 195 -13.48 11.72 -2.94
C GLY A 195 -13.89 11.71 -1.48
N GLY A 196 -13.62 12.79 -0.78
CA GLY A 196 -14.39 13.15 0.38
C GLY A 196 -15.60 13.94 -0.13
N THR A 197 -16.69 13.28 -0.40
CA THR A 197 -17.96 13.99 -0.32
C THR A 197 -18.11 14.43 1.12
N SER A 198 -18.04 15.74 1.30
CA SER A 198 -18.46 16.45 2.51
C SER A 198 -19.82 15.98 3.02
#